data_8e3734dab30033c4ef233d7ecf89281d
#
_entry.id   8e3734dab30033c4ef233d7ecf89281d
#
_cell.length_a   1.000
_cell.length_b   1.000
_cell.length_c   1.000
_cell.angle_alpha   90.00
_cell.angle_beta   90.00
_cell.angle_gamma   90.00
#
_symmetry.space_group_name_H-M   'P 1'
#
loop_
_entity.id
_entity.type
_entity.pdbx_description
1 polymer ?
#
loop_
_entity_poly.entity_id
_entity_poly.type
_entity_poly.pdbx_seq_one_letter_code
_entity_poly.pdbx_strand_id
1 'polypeptide(L)'
;MEERIIQLFNKYINKTISQTEIAELKEFVSEFEHNKEIFFVFLKLHKAEIQYHFTTQINKEESWDRIIYRINHKRRYIALWAASIAAILILGFFITYTYLPSKQQTEKPIAAIMQTEVQDRAIITLNNGNTIELNGKQSSQLREGNIYCDNKNGSLVFLGQSEKPIYNKLQVMEGSTYKLTLSDGTKICLASGSELVFPVGGDKRNVKLRGEALFEVKHDATHPFTVDCENGTKVTVLGTKFNVCSRKQESVTVTVESGKVGVFFNSKTTFLNGGEQATFGNHIENTVLKVDANLYTSWASGIYEFYDVPMKMIAHQLSLWYGVEFEFSNAELQERKFTGALLRNKNLGFTLGLLKEVSNIDFEMKDNKIIIK
;
A
#
# COMPACT_ATOMS: atom_id res chain seq x y z
N MET A 1 -13.28 -8.35 14.25
CA MET A 1 -12.75 -7.77 15.53
C MET A 1 -11.99 -6.48 15.27
N GLU A 2 -11.02 -6.45 14.37
CA GLU A 2 -10.17 -5.28 14.06
C GLU A 2 -10.94 -4.02 13.63
N GLU A 3 -11.90 -4.15 12.73
CA GLU A 3 -12.70 -3.01 12.26
C GLU A 3 -13.54 -2.37 13.39
N ARG A 4 -13.98 -3.18 14.34
CA ARG A 4 -14.71 -2.73 15.53
C ARG A 4 -13.79 -1.96 16.47
N ILE A 5 -12.56 -2.40 16.69
CA ILE A 5 -11.55 -1.74 17.54
C ILE A 5 -11.17 -0.37 16.97
N ILE A 6 -10.97 -0.27 15.67
CA ILE A 6 -10.69 0.99 14.98
C ILE A 6 -11.86 1.98 15.15
N GLN A 7 -13.10 1.49 15.05
CA GLN A 7 -14.30 2.31 15.30
C GLN A 7 -14.33 2.82 16.75
N LEU A 8 -13.99 1.98 17.72
CA LEU A 8 -13.91 2.36 19.14
C LEU A 8 -12.82 3.41 19.38
N PHE A 9 -11.65 3.25 18.78
CA PHE A 9 -10.56 4.23 18.85
C PHE A 9 -10.99 5.58 18.27
N ASN A 10 -11.61 5.60 17.08
CA ASN A 10 -12.11 6.82 16.46
C ASN A 10 -13.20 7.49 17.32
N LYS A 11 -14.14 6.73 17.88
CA LYS A 11 -15.18 7.25 18.78
C LYS A 11 -14.59 7.80 20.07
N TYR A 12 -13.56 7.14 20.64
CA TYR A 12 -12.87 7.62 21.83
C TYR A 12 -12.21 8.98 21.60
N ILE A 13 -11.50 9.12 20.49
CA ILE A 13 -10.83 10.36 20.09
C ILE A 13 -11.83 11.49 19.86
N ASN A 14 -12.91 11.22 19.12
CA ASN A 14 -13.93 12.21 18.80
C ASN A 14 -14.89 12.50 19.97
N LYS A 15 -14.65 11.88 21.15
CA LYS A 15 -15.50 12.01 22.37
C LYS A 15 -16.95 11.61 22.14
N THR A 16 -17.22 10.70 21.20
CA THR A 16 -18.55 10.19 20.84
C THR A 16 -18.78 8.77 21.33
N ILE A 17 -17.83 8.21 22.09
CA ILE A 17 -17.89 6.85 22.64
C ILE A 17 -18.88 6.74 23.80
N SER A 18 -19.69 5.70 23.81
CA SER A 18 -20.65 5.40 24.91
C SER A 18 -19.96 4.69 26.09
N GLN A 19 -20.62 4.64 27.24
CA GLN A 19 -20.09 3.96 28.44
C GLN A 19 -19.89 2.45 28.21
N THR A 20 -20.75 1.81 27.45
CA THR A 20 -20.61 0.38 27.06
C THR A 20 -19.42 0.15 26.14
N GLU A 21 -19.22 1.04 25.19
CA GLU A 21 -18.08 1.00 24.26
C GLU A 21 -16.74 1.33 24.97
N ILE A 22 -16.76 2.16 26.02
CA ILE A 22 -15.58 2.38 26.87
C ILE A 22 -15.21 1.10 27.61
N ALA A 23 -16.18 0.32 28.07
CA ALA A 23 -15.91 -0.96 28.73
C ALA A 23 -15.28 -1.97 27.75
N GLU A 24 -15.83 -2.08 26.53
CA GLU A 24 -15.30 -2.91 25.44
C GLU A 24 -13.85 -2.50 25.07
N LEU A 25 -13.58 -1.20 24.97
CA LEU A 25 -12.26 -0.67 24.69
C LEU A 25 -11.26 -0.96 25.81
N LYS A 26 -11.67 -0.83 27.09
CA LYS A 26 -10.84 -1.15 28.24
C LYS A 26 -10.50 -2.63 28.31
N GLU A 27 -11.44 -3.49 28.03
CA GLU A 27 -11.23 -4.95 27.95
C GLU A 27 -10.17 -5.26 26.92
N PHE A 28 -10.33 -4.78 25.67
CA PHE A 28 -9.33 -4.95 24.61
C PHE A 28 -7.94 -4.46 25.00
N VAL A 29 -7.83 -3.24 25.57
CA VAL A 29 -6.55 -2.64 25.97
C VAL A 29 -5.90 -3.40 27.13
N SER A 30 -6.68 -4.05 28.00
CA SER A 30 -6.17 -4.79 29.16
C SER A 30 -5.86 -6.26 28.86
N GLU A 31 -6.33 -6.80 27.75
CA GLU A 31 -6.19 -8.22 27.40
C GLU A 31 -4.73 -8.62 27.14
N PHE A 32 -3.97 -7.75 26.41
CA PHE A 32 -2.54 -7.96 26.14
C PHE A 32 -1.77 -6.64 26.25
N GLU A 33 -0.51 -6.72 26.70
CA GLU A 33 0.37 -5.53 26.79
C GLU A 33 0.55 -4.83 25.43
N HIS A 34 0.61 -5.62 24.36
CA HIS A 34 0.63 -5.15 22.97
C HIS A 34 -0.57 -4.27 22.61
N ASN A 35 -1.77 -4.59 23.04
CA ASN A 35 -2.97 -3.79 22.79
C ASN A 35 -2.89 -2.40 23.45
N LYS A 36 -2.23 -2.29 24.59
CA LYS A 36 -1.96 -0.98 25.22
C LYS A 36 -1.03 -0.14 24.36
N GLU A 37 0.03 -0.73 23.85
CA GLU A 37 0.98 -0.03 22.98
C GLU A 37 0.31 0.47 21.72
N ILE A 38 -0.51 -0.34 21.05
CA ILE A 38 -1.30 0.05 19.89
C ILE A 38 -2.20 1.25 20.23
N PHE A 39 -2.92 1.20 21.35
CA PHE A 39 -3.78 2.28 21.78
C PHE A 39 -3.00 3.58 22.05
N PHE A 40 -1.84 3.51 22.72
CA PHE A 40 -0.99 4.68 22.96
C PHE A 40 -0.40 5.25 21.68
N VAL A 41 0.00 4.41 20.74
CA VAL A 41 0.47 4.85 19.42
C VAL A 41 -0.65 5.57 18.69
N PHE A 42 -1.86 5.04 18.70
CA PHE A 42 -3.03 5.66 18.07
C PHE A 42 -3.34 7.04 18.69
N LEU A 43 -3.27 7.19 20.02
CA LEU A 43 -3.44 8.48 20.71
C LEU A 43 -2.34 9.49 20.31
N LYS A 44 -1.08 9.04 20.21
CA LYS A 44 0.04 9.89 19.77
C LYS A 44 -0.15 10.35 18.33
N LEU A 45 -0.59 9.45 17.43
CA LEU A 45 -0.90 9.75 16.06
C LEU A 45 -1.95 10.85 15.92
N HIS A 46 -3.03 10.75 16.69
CA HIS A 46 -4.09 11.75 16.66
C HIS A 46 -3.63 13.11 17.21
N LYS A 47 -2.81 13.13 18.28
CA LYS A 47 -2.23 14.35 18.80
C LYS A 47 -1.32 15.04 17.77
N ALA A 48 -0.52 14.26 17.02
CA ALA A 48 0.32 14.77 15.95
C ALA A 48 -0.52 15.30 14.76
N GLU A 49 -1.65 14.66 14.44
CA GLU A 49 -2.58 15.11 13.40
C GLU A 49 -3.18 16.49 13.73
N ILE A 50 -3.61 16.71 14.98
CA ILE A 50 -4.10 18.01 15.45
C ILE A 50 -3.00 19.06 15.35
N GLN A 51 -1.78 18.74 15.76
CA GLN A 51 -0.64 19.66 15.72
C GLN A 51 -0.23 20.01 14.30
N TYR A 52 -0.28 19.05 13.37
CA TYR A 52 -0.03 19.26 11.95
C TYR A 52 -1.09 20.16 11.30
N HIS A 53 -2.37 19.96 11.58
CA HIS A 53 -3.44 20.83 11.11
C HIS A 53 -3.30 22.27 11.64
N PHE A 54 -2.84 22.45 12.86
CA PHE A 54 -2.61 23.77 13.44
C PHE A 54 -1.44 24.51 12.74
N THR A 55 -0.39 23.79 12.35
CA THR A 55 0.78 24.39 11.68
C THR A 55 0.53 24.67 10.19
N THR A 56 -0.38 23.95 9.54
CA THR A 56 -0.73 24.20 8.12
C THR A 56 -1.75 25.32 7.92
N GLN A 57 -2.44 25.77 8.97
CA GLN A 57 -3.36 26.91 8.91
C GLN A 57 -2.67 28.28 9.08
N ILE A 58 -1.36 28.32 9.33
CA ILE A 58 -0.60 29.59 9.30
C ILE A 58 -0.50 30.05 7.85
N ASN A 59 -1.21 31.11 7.54
CA ASN A 59 -1.28 31.73 6.20
C ASN A 59 0.11 32.18 5.75
N LYS A 60 0.77 31.36 4.92
CA LYS A 60 2.13 31.62 4.40
C LYS A 60 2.21 32.83 3.49
N GLU A 61 1.11 33.22 2.84
CA GLU A 61 1.07 34.33 1.89
C GLU A 61 1.26 35.68 2.58
N GLU A 62 0.61 35.92 3.74
CA GLU A 62 0.82 37.15 4.50
C GLU A 62 2.23 37.32 5.09
N SER A 63 2.93 36.24 5.30
CA SER A 63 4.31 36.26 5.83
C SER A 63 5.33 36.57 4.74
N TRP A 64 5.08 36.13 3.49
CA TRP A 64 5.94 36.45 2.33
C TRP A 64 5.86 37.89 1.89
N ASP A 65 4.71 38.50 1.88
CA ASP A 65 4.53 39.90 1.44
C ASP A 65 5.31 40.88 2.33
N ARG A 66 5.43 40.64 3.62
CA ARG A 66 6.25 41.47 4.53
C ARG A 66 7.75 41.32 4.30
N ILE A 67 8.22 40.19 3.77
CA ILE A 67 9.64 39.96 3.47
C ILE A 67 10.02 40.58 2.13
N ILE A 68 9.15 40.49 1.11
CA ILE A 68 9.38 41.04 -0.23
C ILE A 68 9.41 42.57 -0.23
N TYR A 69 8.58 43.22 0.60
CA TYR A 69 8.57 44.68 0.71
C TYR A 69 9.89 45.27 1.20
N ARG A 70 10.66 44.55 2.03
CA ARG A 70 12.00 44.99 2.53
C ARG A 70 13.14 44.80 1.54
N ILE A 71 13.01 43.95 0.52
CA ILE A 71 14.10 43.62 -0.42
C ILE A 71 14.09 44.56 -1.64
N ASN A 72 12.97 45.16 -2.01
CA ASN A 72 12.81 45.88 -3.28
C ASN A 72 13.37 47.32 -3.33
N HIS A 73 13.91 47.88 -2.22
CA HIS A 73 14.33 49.30 -2.21
C HIS A 73 15.82 49.53 -2.56
N LYS A 74 16.61 48.52 -2.96
CA LYS A 74 18.05 48.73 -3.29
C LYS A 74 18.51 48.29 -4.69
N ARG A 75 17.63 47.99 -5.65
CA ARG A 75 18.08 47.47 -6.97
C ARG A 75 17.55 48.24 -8.18
N ARG A 76 17.73 49.55 -8.24
CA ARG A 76 17.35 50.33 -9.45
C ARG A 76 18.44 50.63 -10.46
N TYR A 77 19.71 50.20 -10.26
CA TYR A 77 20.83 50.56 -11.15
C TYR A 77 21.56 49.41 -11.86
N ILE A 78 21.15 48.14 -11.66
CA ILE A 78 21.82 46.98 -12.31
C ILE A 78 21.01 46.41 -13.50
N ALA A 79 19.79 46.91 -13.74
CA ALA A 79 18.86 46.28 -14.70
C ALA A 79 19.13 46.61 -16.19
N LEU A 80 20.01 47.54 -16.53
CA LEU A 80 20.20 47.97 -17.93
C LEU A 80 21.31 47.23 -18.69
N TRP A 81 22.22 46.55 -18.02
CA TRP A 81 23.30 45.77 -18.66
C TRP A 81 23.04 44.28 -18.79
N ALA A 82 21.99 43.75 -18.15
CA ALA A 82 21.64 42.35 -18.18
C ALA A 82 20.72 41.93 -19.35
N ALA A 83 20.10 42.90 -20.03
CA ALA A 83 19.09 42.61 -21.06
C ALA A 83 19.65 42.04 -22.38
N SER A 84 20.90 42.31 -22.73
CA SER A 84 21.50 41.86 -24.00
C SER A 84 22.06 40.44 -23.94
N ILE A 85 22.47 39.98 -22.74
CA ILE A 85 23.01 38.61 -22.58
C ILE A 85 21.83 37.63 -22.43
N ALA A 86 20.72 38.03 -21.84
CA ALA A 86 19.52 37.23 -21.71
C ALA A 86 18.87 36.84 -23.05
N ALA A 87 18.90 37.69 -24.05
CA ALA A 87 18.32 37.44 -25.37
C ALA A 87 19.06 36.32 -26.14
N ILE A 88 20.40 36.26 -26.03
CA ILE A 88 21.20 35.23 -26.71
C ILE A 88 21.04 33.85 -26.02
N LEU A 89 20.92 33.85 -24.70
CA LEU A 89 20.67 32.62 -23.94
C LEU A 89 19.26 32.07 -24.15
N ILE A 90 18.26 32.92 -24.30
CA ILE A 90 16.89 32.52 -24.59
C ILE A 90 16.77 31.97 -26.03
N LEU A 91 17.48 32.53 -27.01
CA LEU A 91 17.47 32.00 -28.38
C LEU A 91 18.20 30.63 -28.45
N GLY A 92 19.32 30.48 -27.78
CA GLY A 92 20.04 29.22 -27.65
C GLY A 92 19.21 28.14 -26.94
N PHE A 93 18.51 28.49 -25.89
CA PHE A 93 17.61 27.60 -25.16
C PHE A 93 16.40 27.19 -26.00
N PHE A 94 15.86 28.09 -26.82
CA PHE A 94 14.72 27.78 -27.70
C PHE A 94 15.11 26.82 -28.83
N ILE A 95 16.32 26.90 -29.36
CA ILE A 95 16.83 26.01 -30.42
C ILE A 95 17.12 24.61 -29.85
N THR A 96 17.68 24.49 -28.63
CA THR A 96 17.89 23.19 -27.98
C THR A 96 16.59 22.55 -27.52
N TYR A 97 15.60 23.35 -27.12
CA TYR A 97 14.28 22.85 -26.68
C TYR A 97 13.44 22.26 -27.83
N THR A 98 13.60 22.78 -29.07
CA THR A 98 12.83 22.30 -30.22
C THR A 98 13.44 21.08 -30.93
N TYR A 99 14.72 20.78 -30.73
CA TYR A 99 15.44 19.72 -31.46
C TYR A 99 15.76 18.45 -30.66
N LEU A 100 15.53 18.42 -29.34
CA LEU A 100 15.63 17.19 -28.55
C LEU A 100 14.25 16.63 -28.24
N PRO A 101 13.86 15.46 -28.80
CA PRO A 101 12.64 14.79 -28.37
C PRO A 101 12.88 14.25 -26.95
N SER A 102 12.45 15.03 -25.95
CA SER A 102 12.42 14.59 -24.57
C SER A 102 11.35 13.51 -24.44
N LYS A 103 11.77 12.24 -24.29
CA LYS A 103 10.95 11.23 -23.64
C LYS A 103 10.82 11.60 -22.16
N GLN A 104 9.99 12.58 -21.87
CA GLN A 104 9.53 12.80 -20.49
C GLN A 104 8.55 11.69 -20.12
N GLN A 105 9.06 10.63 -19.51
CA GLN A 105 8.31 10.02 -18.42
C GLN A 105 8.13 11.14 -17.39
N THR A 106 6.91 11.62 -17.26
CA THR A 106 6.51 12.60 -16.22
C THR A 106 6.51 11.89 -14.88
N GLU A 107 7.70 11.67 -14.30
CA GLU A 107 7.83 11.38 -12.89
C GLU A 107 7.28 12.58 -12.12
N LYS A 108 6.20 12.39 -11.40
CA LYS A 108 5.65 13.43 -10.53
C LYS A 108 6.73 13.76 -9.50
N PRO A 109 7.12 15.02 -9.32
CA PRO A 109 8.11 15.37 -8.32
C PRO A 109 7.62 14.90 -6.93
N ILE A 110 8.49 14.31 -6.14
CA ILE A 110 8.19 13.77 -4.80
C ILE A 110 7.51 14.83 -3.90
N ALA A 111 7.83 16.12 -4.09
CA ALA A 111 7.12 17.20 -3.42
C ALA A 111 5.60 17.18 -3.63
N ALA A 112 5.13 16.72 -4.80
CA ALA A 112 3.71 16.52 -5.06
C ALA A 112 3.19 15.23 -4.39
N ILE A 113 4.00 14.17 -4.31
CA ILE A 113 3.66 12.92 -3.64
C ILE A 113 3.51 13.14 -2.13
N MET A 114 4.32 14.01 -1.53
CA MET A 114 4.26 14.35 -0.09
C MET A 114 2.91 14.92 0.34
N GLN A 115 2.18 15.59 -0.56
CA GLN A 115 0.90 16.24 -0.26
C GLN A 115 -0.31 15.49 -0.85
N THR A 116 -0.08 14.54 -1.76
CA THR A 116 -1.16 13.85 -2.45
C THR A 116 -1.72 12.72 -1.58
N GLU A 117 -3.04 12.66 -1.43
CA GLU A 117 -3.70 11.50 -0.86
C GLU A 117 -3.45 10.26 -1.74
N VAL A 118 -3.26 9.12 -1.09
CA VAL A 118 -3.16 7.84 -1.79
C VAL A 118 -4.47 7.57 -2.55
N GLN A 119 -4.36 7.35 -3.85
CA GLN A 119 -5.50 6.99 -4.70
C GLN A 119 -5.29 5.58 -5.21
N ASP A 120 -6.22 4.70 -4.89
CA ASP A 120 -6.20 3.34 -5.39
C ASP A 120 -6.58 3.30 -6.86
N ARG A 121 -5.69 2.76 -7.71
CA ARG A 121 -5.87 2.62 -9.15
C ARG A 121 -5.49 1.23 -9.59
N ALA A 122 -6.27 0.68 -10.50
CA ALA A 122 -6.00 -0.59 -11.12
C ALA A 122 -6.44 -0.58 -12.60
N ILE A 123 -5.99 -1.53 -13.36
CA ILE A 123 -6.43 -1.79 -14.72
C ILE A 123 -7.02 -3.19 -14.75
N ILE A 124 -8.26 -3.31 -15.21
CA ILE A 124 -8.83 -4.61 -15.51
C ILE A 124 -8.78 -4.87 -17.02
N THR A 125 -8.29 -6.04 -17.39
CA THR A 125 -8.35 -6.57 -18.75
C THR A 125 -9.36 -7.70 -18.77
N LEU A 126 -10.42 -7.52 -19.54
CA LEU A 126 -11.47 -8.52 -19.72
C LEU A 126 -11.04 -9.59 -20.74
N ASN A 127 -11.72 -10.73 -20.73
CA ASN A 127 -11.43 -11.86 -21.64
C ASN A 127 -11.44 -11.49 -23.12
N ASN A 128 -12.25 -10.50 -23.52
CA ASN A 128 -12.30 -9.99 -24.89
C ASN A 128 -11.13 -9.05 -25.26
N GLY A 129 -10.17 -8.83 -24.34
CA GLY A 129 -9.02 -7.95 -24.50
C GLY A 129 -9.29 -6.48 -24.18
N ASN A 130 -10.51 -6.09 -23.86
CA ASN A 130 -10.83 -4.72 -23.46
C ASN A 130 -10.17 -4.40 -22.10
N THR A 131 -9.51 -3.25 -22.02
CA THR A 131 -8.88 -2.72 -20.81
C THR A 131 -9.66 -1.53 -20.28
N ILE A 132 -9.85 -1.50 -18.97
CA ILE A 132 -10.61 -0.44 -18.28
C ILE A 132 -9.79 0.01 -17.07
N GLU A 133 -9.55 1.31 -16.98
CA GLU A 133 -8.93 1.90 -15.80
C GLU A 133 -9.96 2.03 -14.68
N LEU A 134 -9.59 1.56 -13.51
CA LEU A 134 -10.38 1.61 -12.29
C LEU A 134 -9.79 2.65 -11.34
N ASN A 135 -10.64 3.53 -10.83
CA ASN A 135 -10.28 4.50 -9.81
C ASN A 135 -11.10 4.21 -8.55
N GLY A 136 -10.44 4.11 -7.42
CA GLY A 136 -11.08 3.80 -6.13
C GLY A 136 -12.11 4.83 -5.67
N LYS A 137 -12.07 6.05 -6.17
CA LYS A 137 -13.04 7.11 -5.84
C LYS A 137 -14.27 7.12 -6.76
N GLN A 138 -14.24 6.43 -7.90
CA GLN A 138 -15.33 6.41 -8.87
C GLN A 138 -16.07 5.07 -8.82
N SER A 139 -17.40 5.15 -8.78
CA SER A 139 -18.24 3.98 -9.02
C SER A 139 -18.43 3.77 -10.50
N SER A 140 -18.19 2.57 -10.98
CA SER A 140 -18.44 2.18 -12.37
C SER A 140 -19.02 0.76 -12.42
N GLN A 141 -19.98 0.56 -13.28
CA GLN A 141 -20.59 -0.73 -13.53
C GLN A 141 -20.20 -1.21 -14.91
N LEU A 142 -19.67 -2.42 -14.98
CA LEU A 142 -19.23 -3.04 -16.20
C LEU A 142 -20.10 -4.27 -16.45
N ARG A 143 -20.52 -4.47 -17.69
CA ARG A 143 -21.32 -5.60 -18.08
C ARG A 143 -20.74 -6.25 -19.32
N GLU A 144 -20.50 -7.55 -19.26
CA GLU A 144 -20.08 -8.36 -20.39
C GLU A 144 -20.89 -9.66 -20.38
N GLY A 145 -21.87 -9.74 -21.28
CA GLY A 145 -22.82 -10.86 -21.30
C GLY A 145 -23.58 -11.01 -19.97
N ASN A 146 -23.45 -12.18 -19.37
CA ASN A 146 -24.03 -12.49 -18.05
C ASN A 146 -23.11 -12.15 -16.87
N ILE A 147 -21.97 -11.54 -17.12
CA ILE A 147 -21.02 -11.10 -16.09
C ILE A 147 -21.29 -9.65 -15.78
N TYR A 148 -21.48 -9.37 -14.51
CA TYR A 148 -21.64 -8.04 -13.97
C TYR A 148 -20.49 -7.74 -13.00
N CYS A 149 -19.89 -6.59 -13.17
CA CYS A 149 -18.84 -6.12 -12.30
C CYS A 149 -19.18 -4.74 -11.74
N ASP A 150 -19.18 -4.62 -10.44
CA ASP A 150 -19.37 -3.35 -9.73
C ASP A 150 -18.05 -2.90 -9.10
N ASN A 151 -17.60 -1.71 -9.48
CA ASN A 151 -16.43 -1.05 -8.90
C ASN A 151 -16.91 0.06 -7.97
N LYS A 152 -16.63 -0.07 -6.69
CA LYS A 152 -17.00 0.93 -5.68
C LYS A 152 -15.94 1.01 -4.58
N ASN A 153 -15.46 2.23 -4.29
CA ASN A 153 -14.53 2.50 -3.20
C ASN A 153 -13.26 1.61 -3.22
N GLY A 154 -12.63 1.42 -4.38
CA GLY A 154 -11.43 0.58 -4.52
C GLY A 154 -11.70 -0.92 -4.33
N SER A 155 -12.95 -1.33 -4.49
CA SER A 155 -13.38 -2.72 -4.43
C SER A 155 -14.14 -3.10 -5.69
N LEU A 156 -13.70 -4.18 -6.33
CA LEU A 156 -14.29 -4.76 -7.52
C LEU A 156 -15.04 -6.02 -7.15
N VAL A 157 -16.31 -6.10 -7.46
CA VAL A 157 -17.16 -7.25 -7.18
C VAL A 157 -17.63 -7.86 -8.49
N PHE A 158 -17.27 -9.13 -8.72
CA PHE A 158 -17.76 -9.89 -9.86
C PHE A 158 -18.98 -10.71 -9.48
N LEU A 159 -20.05 -10.49 -10.22
CA LEU A 159 -21.28 -11.25 -10.14
C LEU A 159 -21.59 -11.83 -11.53
N GLY A 160 -21.99 -13.08 -11.60
CA GLY A 160 -22.37 -13.71 -12.85
C GLY A 160 -22.11 -15.21 -12.84
N GLN A 161 -22.83 -15.91 -13.67
CA GLN A 161 -22.67 -17.34 -13.90
C GLN A 161 -22.34 -17.56 -15.37
N SER A 162 -21.35 -18.39 -15.62
CA SER A 162 -21.00 -18.92 -16.93
C SER A 162 -20.69 -20.41 -16.76
N GLU A 163 -21.12 -21.23 -17.73
CA GLU A 163 -20.80 -22.67 -17.73
C GLU A 163 -19.30 -22.94 -17.85
N LYS A 164 -18.58 -22.06 -18.56
CA LYS A 164 -17.13 -22.16 -18.72
C LYS A 164 -16.44 -21.01 -18.01
N PRO A 165 -15.27 -21.24 -17.39
CA PRO A 165 -14.52 -20.18 -16.75
C PRO A 165 -14.04 -19.14 -17.78
N ILE A 166 -14.33 -17.87 -17.52
CA ILE A 166 -13.88 -16.73 -18.31
C ILE A 166 -12.79 -16.03 -17.51
N TYR A 167 -11.57 -15.99 -18.05
CA TYR A 167 -10.42 -15.42 -17.34
C TYR A 167 -10.29 -13.94 -17.61
N ASN A 168 -10.19 -13.17 -16.51
CA ASN A 168 -9.91 -11.75 -16.52
C ASN A 168 -8.61 -11.48 -15.76
N LYS A 169 -8.00 -10.31 -16.00
CA LYS A 169 -6.75 -9.91 -15.37
C LYS A 169 -6.94 -8.57 -14.66
N LEU A 170 -6.59 -8.51 -13.38
CA LEU A 170 -6.54 -7.27 -12.60
C LEU A 170 -5.09 -6.93 -12.30
N GLN A 171 -4.66 -5.73 -12.69
CA GLN A 171 -3.32 -5.19 -12.44
C GLN A 171 -3.43 -3.94 -11.58
N VAL A 172 -2.81 -3.97 -10.42
CA VAL A 172 -2.78 -2.85 -9.48
C VAL A 172 -1.58 -1.95 -9.79
N MET A 173 -1.84 -0.65 -9.86
CA MET A 173 -0.78 0.33 -10.13
C MET A 173 0.15 0.51 -8.94
N GLU A 174 1.37 1.00 -9.20
CA GLU A 174 2.32 1.32 -8.13
C GLU A 174 1.71 2.34 -7.13
N GLY A 175 1.97 2.15 -5.84
CA GLY A 175 1.42 2.96 -4.76
C GLY A 175 -0.06 2.72 -4.46
N SER A 176 -0.70 1.72 -5.11
CA SER A 176 -2.12 1.42 -4.97
C SER A 176 -2.35 0.07 -4.29
N THR A 177 -3.53 -0.13 -3.74
CA THR A 177 -4.07 -1.46 -3.39
C THR A 177 -5.44 -1.61 -4.02
N TYR A 178 -5.87 -2.83 -4.30
CA TYR A 178 -7.20 -3.03 -4.86
C TYR A 178 -7.85 -4.29 -4.31
N LYS A 179 -9.13 -4.18 -3.94
CA LYS A 179 -9.91 -5.30 -3.41
C LYS A 179 -10.71 -5.95 -4.54
N LEU A 180 -10.77 -7.26 -4.54
CA LEU A 180 -11.53 -8.05 -5.50
C LEU A 180 -12.37 -9.08 -4.74
N THR A 181 -13.65 -9.13 -5.04
CA THR A 181 -14.54 -10.21 -4.58
C THR A 181 -14.93 -11.06 -5.79
N LEU A 182 -14.58 -12.32 -5.74
CA LEU A 182 -14.91 -13.30 -6.78
C LEU A 182 -16.38 -13.74 -6.66
N SER A 183 -16.90 -14.35 -7.71
CA SER A 183 -18.29 -14.83 -7.77
C SER A 183 -18.63 -15.91 -6.72
N ASP A 184 -17.62 -16.65 -6.22
CA ASP A 184 -17.76 -17.60 -5.13
C ASP A 184 -17.81 -16.95 -3.74
N GLY A 185 -17.59 -15.63 -3.65
CA GLY A 185 -17.51 -14.84 -2.43
C GLY A 185 -16.13 -14.80 -1.79
N THR A 186 -15.10 -15.37 -2.43
CA THR A 186 -13.69 -15.21 -2.01
C THR A 186 -13.28 -13.76 -2.16
N LYS A 187 -12.65 -13.19 -1.11
CA LYS A 187 -12.14 -11.83 -1.11
C LYS A 187 -10.62 -11.84 -1.25
N ILE A 188 -10.11 -10.97 -2.09
CA ILE A 188 -8.68 -10.84 -2.38
C ILE A 188 -8.32 -9.35 -2.27
N CYS A 189 -7.27 -9.03 -1.54
CA CYS A 189 -6.67 -7.70 -1.56
C CYS A 189 -5.32 -7.80 -2.26
N LEU A 190 -5.14 -7.07 -3.36
CA LEU A 190 -3.87 -7.02 -4.09
C LEU A 190 -3.06 -5.81 -3.64
N ALA A 191 -1.78 -6.03 -3.42
CA ALA A 191 -0.84 -4.96 -3.08
C ALA A 191 -0.33 -4.22 -4.34
N SER A 192 0.39 -3.13 -4.11
CA SER A 192 1.05 -2.31 -5.13
C SER A 192 1.83 -3.14 -6.16
N GLY A 193 1.65 -2.83 -7.45
CA GLY A 193 2.35 -3.48 -8.55
C GLY A 193 1.99 -4.95 -8.78
N SER A 194 0.91 -5.45 -8.17
CA SER A 194 0.50 -6.86 -8.27
C SER A 194 -0.46 -7.10 -9.43
N GLU A 195 -0.40 -8.31 -9.98
CA GLU A 195 -1.26 -8.79 -11.06
C GLU A 195 -1.92 -10.10 -10.66
N LEU A 196 -3.21 -10.22 -10.91
CA LEU A 196 -4.00 -11.43 -10.69
C LEU A 196 -4.78 -11.78 -11.93
N VAL A 197 -4.62 -13.02 -12.41
CA VAL A 197 -5.50 -13.62 -13.41
C VAL A 197 -6.48 -14.55 -12.70
N PHE A 198 -7.77 -14.35 -12.90
CA PHE A 198 -8.81 -15.05 -12.15
C PHE A 198 -9.99 -15.45 -13.06
N PRO A 199 -10.68 -16.58 -12.77
CA PRO A 199 -11.85 -16.99 -13.49
C PRO A 199 -13.12 -16.32 -12.98
N VAL A 200 -14.08 -16.11 -13.85
CA VAL A 200 -15.47 -15.80 -13.52
C VAL A 200 -16.36 -16.87 -14.15
N GLY A 201 -17.20 -17.50 -13.33
CA GLY A 201 -18.00 -18.66 -13.74
C GLY A 201 -17.21 -19.97 -13.81
N GLY A 202 -17.89 -21.06 -14.15
CA GLY A 202 -17.36 -22.43 -14.11
C GLY A 202 -17.04 -22.89 -12.68
N ASP A 203 -16.61 -24.14 -12.53
CA ASP A 203 -16.32 -24.78 -11.25
C ASP A 203 -14.86 -24.60 -10.78
N LYS A 204 -14.04 -23.93 -11.58
CA LYS A 204 -12.62 -23.77 -11.29
C LYS A 204 -12.37 -22.59 -10.38
N ARG A 205 -11.74 -22.84 -9.23
CA ARG A 205 -11.32 -21.85 -8.25
C ARG A 205 -9.80 -21.66 -8.27
N ASN A 206 -9.22 -21.41 -9.45
CA ASN A 206 -7.77 -21.24 -9.60
C ASN A 206 -7.43 -19.86 -10.13
N VAL A 207 -6.49 -19.21 -9.47
CA VAL A 207 -5.97 -17.90 -9.86
C VAL A 207 -4.47 -17.97 -10.11
N LYS A 208 -3.94 -17.03 -10.91
CA LYS A 208 -2.50 -16.86 -11.07
C LYS A 208 -2.08 -15.52 -10.49
N LEU A 209 -1.10 -15.54 -9.60
CA LEU A 209 -0.60 -14.35 -8.90
C LEU A 209 0.84 -14.03 -9.32
N ARG A 210 1.05 -12.75 -9.61
CA ARG A 210 2.35 -12.10 -9.64
C ARG A 210 2.30 -10.90 -8.68
N GLY A 211 3.29 -10.76 -7.80
CA GLY A 211 3.28 -9.72 -6.79
C GLY A 211 2.80 -10.23 -5.45
N GLU A 212 1.94 -9.51 -4.75
CA GLU A 212 1.50 -9.87 -3.39
C GLU A 212 -0.01 -9.68 -3.24
N ALA A 213 -0.64 -10.67 -2.58
CA ALA A 213 -2.06 -10.61 -2.29
C ALA A 213 -2.41 -11.31 -0.97
N LEU A 214 -3.36 -10.72 -0.26
CA LEU A 214 -4.06 -11.35 0.87
C LEU A 214 -5.34 -11.99 0.35
N PHE A 215 -5.52 -13.26 0.66
CA PHE A 215 -6.70 -14.06 0.30
C PHE A 215 -7.52 -14.37 1.54
N GLU A 216 -8.81 -14.09 1.49
CA GLU A 216 -9.84 -14.58 2.43
C GLU A 216 -10.75 -15.50 1.64
N VAL A 217 -10.37 -16.77 1.58
CA VAL A 217 -11.04 -17.77 0.74
C VAL A 217 -12.29 -18.28 1.42
N LYS A 218 -13.42 -18.20 0.71
CA LYS A 218 -14.67 -18.79 1.19
C LYS A 218 -14.55 -20.32 1.27
N HIS A 219 -14.96 -20.87 2.40
CA HIS A 219 -14.85 -22.30 2.63
C HIS A 219 -15.71 -23.13 1.66
N ASP A 220 -15.06 -24.07 0.98
CA ASP A 220 -15.68 -25.10 0.14
C ASP A 220 -14.78 -26.35 0.14
N ALA A 221 -15.26 -27.42 0.78
CA ALA A 221 -14.51 -28.67 0.93
C ALA A 221 -14.45 -29.49 -0.37
N THR A 222 -15.35 -29.20 -1.32
CA THR A 222 -15.49 -29.97 -2.57
C THR A 222 -14.72 -29.36 -3.73
N HIS A 223 -14.53 -28.03 -3.72
CA HIS A 223 -13.81 -27.30 -4.77
C HIS A 223 -12.66 -26.51 -4.15
N PRO A 224 -11.45 -27.10 -4.04
CA PRO A 224 -10.28 -26.39 -3.50
C PRO A 224 -9.94 -25.13 -4.29
N PHE A 225 -9.55 -24.07 -3.58
CA PHE A 225 -9.02 -22.86 -4.19
C PHE A 225 -7.50 -22.98 -4.36
N THR A 226 -7.00 -22.63 -5.53
CA THR A 226 -5.57 -22.73 -5.86
C THR A 226 -5.01 -21.39 -6.35
N VAL A 227 -3.85 -20.99 -5.81
CA VAL A 227 -3.05 -19.88 -6.28
C VAL A 227 -1.80 -20.43 -6.97
N ASP A 228 -1.68 -20.20 -8.27
CA ASP A 228 -0.50 -20.52 -9.06
C ASP A 228 0.45 -19.31 -9.08
N CYS A 229 1.71 -19.52 -8.70
CA CYS A 229 2.77 -18.50 -8.72
C CYS A 229 3.79 -18.77 -9.84
N GLU A 230 4.49 -17.70 -10.30
CA GLU A 230 5.39 -17.78 -11.48
C GLU A 230 6.55 -18.78 -11.31
N ASN A 231 7.07 -18.97 -10.08
CA ASN A 231 8.16 -19.93 -9.83
C ASN A 231 7.72 -21.40 -9.79
N GLY A 232 6.46 -21.70 -10.14
CA GLY A 232 5.88 -23.03 -10.10
C GLY A 232 5.32 -23.44 -8.73
N THR A 233 5.36 -22.58 -7.72
CA THR A 233 4.68 -22.80 -6.43
C THR A 233 3.17 -22.79 -6.63
N LYS A 234 2.48 -23.79 -6.06
CA LYS A 234 1.02 -23.86 -6.00
C LYS A 234 0.54 -23.88 -4.57
N VAL A 235 -0.34 -22.95 -4.23
CA VAL A 235 -0.92 -22.82 -2.89
C VAL A 235 -2.38 -23.27 -2.96
N THR A 236 -2.75 -24.31 -2.18
CA THR A 236 -4.09 -24.91 -2.23
C THR A 236 -4.75 -24.85 -0.86
N VAL A 237 -6.00 -24.41 -0.81
CA VAL A 237 -6.79 -24.24 0.41
C VAL A 237 -8.25 -24.66 0.20
N LEU A 238 -8.95 -24.98 1.30
CA LEU A 238 -10.40 -25.19 1.31
C LEU A 238 -11.19 -24.00 1.85
N GLY A 239 -10.55 -23.15 2.67
CA GLY A 239 -11.16 -21.95 3.27
C GLY A 239 -10.22 -21.43 4.36
N THR A 240 -9.50 -20.38 4.05
CA THR A 240 -8.30 -19.97 4.79
C THR A 240 -8.07 -18.50 4.55
N LYS A 241 -7.55 -17.77 5.54
CA LYS A 241 -7.02 -16.42 5.37
C LYS A 241 -5.51 -16.49 5.37
N PHE A 242 -4.87 -16.08 4.26
CA PHE A 242 -3.43 -16.19 4.07
C PHE A 242 -2.91 -15.15 3.09
N ASN A 243 -1.65 -14.77 3.27
CA ASN A 243 -0.92 -13.89 2.37
C ASN A 243 0.03 -14.69 1.48
N VAL A 244 0.13 -14.32 0.22
CA VAL A 244 1.12 -14.84 -0.72
C VAL A 244 1.91 -13.69 -1.28
N CYS A 245 3.23 -13.69 -1.08
CA CYS A 245 4.17 -12.74 -1.66
C CYS A 245 5.04 -13.43 -2.71
N SER A 246 4.78 -13.15 -4.00
CA SER A 246 5.46 -13.66 -5.19
C SER A 246 6.08 -12.52 -6.00
N ARG A 247 6.72 -11.56 -5.31
CA ARG A 247 7.35 -10.37 -5.94
C ARG A 247 8.70 -10.70 -6.57
N LYS A 248 9.41 -11.66 -5.99
CA LYS A 248 10.67 -12.17 -6.52
C LYS A 248 10.36 -13.38 -7.37
N GLN A 249 10.78 -13.37 -8.63
CA GLN A 249 10.58 -14.49 -9.54
C GLN A 249 11.15 -15.82 -9.02
N GLU A 250 12.14 -15.75 -8.14
CA GLU A 250 12.85 -16.93 -7.60
C GLU A 250 12.23 -17.50 -6.33
N SER A 251 11.38 -16.74 -5.62
CA SER A 251 10.83 -17.18 -4.34
C SER A 251 9.42 -16.68 -4.08
N VAL A 252 8.64 -17.53 -3.38
CA VAL A 252 7.28 -17.25 -2.92
C VAL A 252 7.23 -17.45 -1.42
N THR A 253 6.77 -16.44 -0.69
CA THR A 253 6.51 -16.52 0.75
C THR A 253 5.02 -16.66 1.00
N VAL A 254 4.63 -17.64 1.79
CA VAL A 254 3.24 -17.90 2.19
C VAL A 254 3.13 -17.74 3.70
N THR A 255 2.23 -16.86 4.15
CA THR A 255 1.94 -16.63 5.58
C THR A 255 0.48 -16.95 5.84
N VAL A 256 0.19 -17.80 6.80
CA VAL A 256 -1.18 -18.21 7.13
C VAL A 256 -1.66 -17.46 8.36
N GLU A 257 -2.74 -16.68 8.21
CA GLU A 257 -3.36 -16.00 9.35
C GLU A 257 -4.32 -16.95 10.10
N SER A 258 -5.17 -17.66 9.35
CA SER A 258 -6.08 -18.64 9.95
C SER A 258 -6.40 -19.76 8.98
N GLY A 259 -6.63 -20.97 9.50
CA GLY A 259 -6.91 -22.16 8.71
C GLY A 259 -5.66 -22.97 8.37
N LYS A 260 -5.71 -23.70 7.25
CA LYS A 260 -4.63 -24.60 6.80
C LYS A 260 -4.38 -24.44 5.31
N VAL A 261 -3.12 -24.40 4.92
CA VAL A 261 -2.65 -24.24 3.53
C VAL A 261 -1.75 -25.40 3.16
N GLY A 262 -1.96 -25.98 1.98
CA GLY A 262 -1.02 -26.89 1.33
C GLY A 262 -0.23 -26.17 0.26
N VAL A 263 1.09 -26.19 0.34
CA VAL A 263 1.98 -25.57 -0.65
C VAL A 263 2.77 -26.65 -1.37
N PHE A 264 2.53 -26.76 -2.67
CA PHE A 264 3.27 -27.66 -3.55
C PHE A 264 4.39 -26.91 -4.27
N PHE A 265 5.62 -27.38 -4.09
CA PHE A 265 6.82 -26.87 -4.75
C PHE A 265 7.84 -27.98 -4.92
N ASN A 266 8.49 -28.10 -6.09
CA ASN A 266 9.50 -29.10 -6.42
C ASN A 266 9.06 -30.55 -6.02
N SER A 267 7.87 -30.96 -6.46
CA SER A 267 7.29 -32.28 -6.22
C SER A 267 7.05 -32.63 -4.74
N LYS A 268 7.10 -31.64 -3.83
CA LYS A 268 6.85 -31.80 -2.41
C LYS A 268 5.70 -30.91 -1.95
N THR A 269 4.84 -31.43 -1.09
CA THR A 269 3.80 -30.64 -0.43
C THR A 269 4.21 -30.34 1.00
N THR A 270 4.18 -29.05 1.37
CA THR A 270 4.37 -28.58 2.75
C THR A 270 3.05 -28.01 3.26
N PHE A 271 2.67 -28.37 4.48
CA PHE A 271 1.46 -27.83 5.11
C PHE A 271 1.84 -26.74 6.10
N LEU A 272 1.05 -25.64 6.06
CA LEU A 272 1.15 -24.51 6.99
C LEU A 272 -0.19 -24.36 7.72
N ASN A 273 -0.13 -24.08 9.02
CA ASN A 273 -1.29 -23.76 9.86
C ASN A 273 -1.32 -22.27 10.19
N GLY A 274 -2.39 -21.78 10.80
CA GLY A 274 -2.48 -20.40 11.29
C GLY A 274 -1.28 -20.02 12.18
N GLY A 275 -0.69 -18.85 11.96
CA GLY A 275 0.52 -18.36 12.61
C GLY A 275 1.82 -18.94 12.05
N GLU A 276 1.78 -19.63 10.90
CA GLU A 276 2.97 -20.19 10.26
C GLU A 276 3.27 -19.51 8.92
N GLN A 277 4.56 -19.44 8.60
CA GLN A 277 5.10 -18.88 7.36
C GLN A 277 6.18 -19.81 6.80
N ALA A 278 6.26 -19.92 5.48
CA ALA A 278 7.41 -20.53 4.80
C ALA A 278 7.68 -19.84 3.46
N THR A 279 8.95 -19.88 3.04
CA THR A 279 9.41 -19.37 1.74
C THR A 279 9.82 -20.53 0.85
N PHE A 280 9.35 -20.52 -0.40
CA PHE A 280 9.56 -21.57 -1.40
C PHE A 280 10.34 -21.00 -2.58
N GLY A 281 11.47 -21.58 -2.91
CA GLY A 281 12.32 -21.15 -4.02
C GLY A 281 13.50 -22.09 -4.24
N ASN A 282 14.14 -21.98 -5.40
CA ASN A 282 15.35 -22.72 -5.67
C ASN A 282 16.46 -22.25 -4.73
N HIS A 283 17.22 -23.20 -4.17
CA HIS A 283 18.31 -22.92 -3.21
C HIS A 283 17.83 -22.31 -1.86
N ILE A 284 16.53 -22.36 -1.57
CA ILE A 284 15.97 -21.94 -0.28
C ILE A 284 15.51 -23.19 0.47
N GLU A 285 15.91 -23.31 1.73
CA GLU A 285 15.34 -24.33 2.61
C GLU A 285 13.90 -23.94 2.99
N ASN A 286 12.94 -24.80 2.66
CA ASN A 286 11.51 -24.55 2.92
C ASN A 286 11.19 -24.76 4.41
N THR A 287 11.82 -23.97 5.28
CA THR A 287 11.61 -24.05 6.73
C THR A 287 10.30 -23.37 7.11
N VAL A 288 9.48 -24.08 7.88
CA VAL A 288 8.25 -23.52 8.46
C VAL A 288 8.60 -22.78 9.75
N LEU A 289 8.27 -21.51 9.79
CA LEU A 289 8.52 -20.61 10.92
C LEU A 289 7.19 -20.22 11.57
N LYS A 290 7.17 -20.14 12.89
CA LYS A 290 6.08 -19.46 13.61
C LYS A 290 6.30 -17.97 13.57
N VAL A 291 5.26 -17.24 13.16
CA VAL A 291 5.31 -15.78 13.02
C VAL A 291 4.02 -15.15 13.56
N ASP A 292 4.11 -13.87 13.92
CA ASP A 292 2.90 -13.06 14.05
C ASP A 292 2.38 -12.74 12.65
N ALA A 293 1.30 -13.42 12.25
CA ALA A 293 0.75 -13.28 10.90
C ALA A 293 0.25 -11.87 10.61
N ASN A 294 -0.17 -11.09 11.64
CA ASN A 294 -0.64 -9.72 11.46
C ASN A 294 0.42 -8.81 10.84
N LEU A 295 1.70 -9.06 11.13
CA LEU A 295 2.81 -8.29 10.51
C LEU A 295 2.84 -8.40 8.98
N TYR A 296 2.25 -9.46 8.43
CA TYR A 296 2.24 -9.77 7.00
C TYR A 296 0.87 -9.60 6.34
N THR A 297 -0.20 -9.37 7.10
CA THR A 297 -1.58 -9.30 6.59
C THR A 297 -2.27 -7.97 6.87
N SER A 298 -1.85 -7.22 7.90
CA SER A 298 -2.46 -5.94 8.32
C SER A 298 -2.44 -4.86 7.22
N TRP A 299 -1.47 -4.90 6.32
CA TRP A 299 -1.36 -3.95 5.21
C TRP A 299 -2.64 -3.86 4.34
N ALA A 300 -3.39 -4.96 4.21
CA ALA A 300 -4.61 -5.03 3.42
C ALA A 300 -5.79 -4.27 4.06
N SER A 301 -5.75 -4.02 5.36
CA SER A 301 -6.71 -3.14 6.05
C SER A 301 -6.37 -1.66 5.92
N GLY A 302 -5.20 -1.32 5.36
CA GLY A 302 -4.66 0.03 5.31
C GLY A 302 -3.99 0.48 6.61
N ILE A 303 -3.76 -0.45 7.53
CA ILE A 303 -3.00 -0.24 8.77
C ILE A 303 -1.80 -1.20 8.73
N TYR A 304 -0.59 -0.67 8.79
CA TYR A 304 0.60 -1.48 8.93
C TYR A 304 1.05 -1.48 10.39
N GLU A 305 0.72 -2.54 11.08
CA GLU A 305 1.19 -2.80 12.43
C GLU A 305 2.55 -3.47 12.40
N PHE A 306 3.44 -3.08 13.30
CA PHE A 306 4.78 -3.65 13.40
C PHE A 306 5.28 -3.65 14.84
N TYR A 307 5.89 -4.73 15.24
CA TYR A 307 6.48 -4.94 16.56
C TYR A 307 7.91 -5.42 16.44
N ASP A 308 8.87 -4.67 17.01
CA ASP A 308 10.32 -4.96 16.94
C ASP A 308 10.84 -5.16 15.49
N VAL A 309 10.28 -4.40 14.53
CA VAL A 309 10.55 -4.54 13.10
C VAL A 309 11.66 -3.59 12.66
N PRO A 310 12.67 -4.05 11.90
CA PRO A 310 13.73 -3.22 11.37
C PRO A 310 13.22 -2.12 10.44
N MET A 311 13.85 -0.92 10.49
CA MET A 311 13.47 0.23 9.67
C MET A 311 13.44 -0.06 8.17
N LYS A 312 14.32 -0.94 7.68
CA LYS A 312 14.32 -1.39 6.27
C LYS A 312 12.99 -2.02 5.84
N MET A 313 12.31 -2.75 6.74
CA MET A 313 11.01 -3.36 6.45
C MET A 313 9.91 -2.30 6.43
N ILE A 314 9.97 -1.32 7.34
CA ILE A 314 9.04 -0.20 7.38
C ILE A 314 9.20 0.65 6.12
N ALA A 315 10.42 1.00 5.75
CA ALA A 315 10.73 1.73 4.53
C ALA A 315 10.25 0.97 3.27
N HIS A 316 10.44 -0.35 3.22
CA HIS A 316 9.91 -1.19 2.15
C HIS A 316 8.38 -1.11 2.05
N GLN A 317 7.66 -1.20 3.18
CA GLN A 317 6.20 -1.07 3.20
C GLN A 317 5.74 0.32 2.73
N LEU A 318 6.44 1.38 3.15
CA LEU A 318 6.16 2.74 2.68
C LEU A 318 6.44 2.91 1.18
N SER A 319 7.50 2.27 0.66
CA SER A 319 7.76 2.24 -0.79
C SER A 319 6.58 1.64 -1.56
N LEU A 320 6.02 0.53 -1.06
CA LEU A 320 4.85 -0.10 -1.67
C LEU A 320 3.59 0.76 -1.60
N TRP A 321 3.41 1.51 -0.51
CA TRP A 321 2.21 2.32 -0.31
C TRP A 321 2.21 3.64 -1.09
N TYR A 322 3.40 4.25 -1.25
CA TYR A 322 3.51 5.58 -1.82
C TYR A 322 4.20 5.60 -3.19
N GLY A 323 4.75 4.46 -3.63
CA GLY A 323 5.48 4.38 -4.90
C GLY A 323 6.76 5.21 -4.90
N VAL A 324 7.48 5.28 -3.76
CA VAL A 324 8.72 6.04 -3.59
C VAL A 324 9.87 5.13 -3.20
N GLU A 325 11.09 5.48 -3.57
CA GLU A 325 12.29 4.78 -3.14
C GLU A 325 12.86 5.37 -1.85
N PHE A 326 13.32 4.49 -0.96
CA PHE A 326 14.06 4.85 0.25
C PHE A 326 15.50 4.41 0.15
N GLU A 327 16.41 5.28 0.58
CA GLU A 327 17.84 5.00 0.68
C GLU A 327 18.32 5.32 2.09
N PHE A 328 19.22 4.52 2.63
CA PHE A 328 19.75 4.70 3.98
C PHE A 328 21.15 5.31 3.91
N SER A 329 21.37 6.39 4.64
CA SER A 329 22.69 7.02 4.76
C SER A 329 23.66 6.18 5.61
N ASN A 330 23.14 5.31 6.48
CA ASN A 330 23.90 4.47 7.39
C ASN A 330 23.26 3.07 7.46
N ALA A 331 24.09 2.02 7.41
CA ALA A 331 23.65 0.63 7.53
C ALA A 331 23.03 0.30 8.89
N GLU A 332 23.44 0.97 9.98
CA GLU A 332 22.89 0.78 11.31
C GLU A 332 21.40 1.15 11.37
N LEU A 333 21.00 2.20 10.63
CA LEU A 333 19.59 2.63 10.58
C LEU A 333 18.69 1.57 9.93
N GLN A 334 19.22 0.73 9.05
CA GLN A 334 18.44 -0.34 8.42
C GLN A 334 17.95 -1.37 9.43
N GLU A 335 18.80 -1.69 10.40
CA GLU A 335 18.53 -2.73 11.41
C GLU A 335 17.91 -2.17 12.70
N ARG A 336 17.80 -0.84 12.83
CA ARG A 336 17.16 -0.22 13.98
C ARG A 336 15.69 -0.58 14.01
N LYS A 337 15.22 -1.12 15.12
CA LYS A 337 13.90 -1.70 15.27
C LYS A 337 12.91 -0.72 15.88
N PHE A 338 11.67 -0.83 15.42
CA PHE A 338 10.57 0.03 15.84
C PHE A 338 9.30 -0.79 16.11
N THR A 339 8.47 -0.26 16.98
CA THR A 339 7.13 -0.79 17.28
C THR A 339 6.13 0.33 17.07
N GLY A 340 5.03 0.03 16.37
CA GLY A 340 3.99 1.01 16.10
C GLY A 340 2.99 0.58 15.03
N ALA A 341 2.24 1.57 14.55
CA ALA A 341 1.31 1.39 13.44
C ALA A 341 1.34 2.60 12.51
N LEU A 342 1.25 2.39 11.21
CA LEU A 342 1.15 3.41 10.19
C LEU A 342 -0.18 3.29 9.44
N LEU A 343 -0.75 4.43 9.06
CA LEU A 343 -2.03 4.52 8.37
C LEU A 343 -1.81 4.90 6.90
N ARG A 344 -2.23 4.05 5.99
CA ARG A 344 -2.11 4.27 4.54
C ARG A 344 -2.95 5.45 4.02
N ASN A 345 -4.05 5.79 4.70
CA ASN A 345 -4.92 6.90 4.31
C ASN A 345 -4.33 8.30 4.56
N LYS A 346 -3.14 8.39 5.15
CA LYS A 346 -2.40 9.64 5.34
C LYS A 346 -1.44 9.86 4.17
N ASN A 347 -1.11 11.12 3.88
CA ASN A 347 -0.09 11.43 2.88
C ASN A 347 1.32 11.10 3.40
N LEU A 348 2.27 10.94 2.49
CA LEU A 348 3.64 10.56 2.83
C LEU A 348 4.30 11.56 3.79
N GLY A 349 4.10 12.87 3.56
CA GLY A 349 4.67 13.92 4.42
C GLY A 349 4.24 13.81 5.88
N PHE A 350 2.96 13.52 6.11
CA PHE A 350 2.44 13.25 7.44
C PHE A 350 3.12 12.02 8.07
N THR A 351 3.21 10.92 7.32
CA THR A 351 3.80 9.66 7.79
C THR A 351 5.27 9.82 8.15
N LEU A 352 6.06 10.50 7.30
CA LEU A 352 7.48 10.77 7.59
C LEU A 352 7.67 11.75 8.75
N GLY A 353 6.82 12.79 8.83
CA GLY A 353 6.83 13.72 9.96
C GLY A 353 6.58 13.01 11.29
N LEU A 354 5.62 12.08 11.31
CA LEU A 354 5.34 11.26 12.48
C LEU A 354 6.53 10.36 12.85
N LEU A 355 7.08 9.63 11.87
CA LEU A 355 8.24 8.78 12.10
C LEU A 355 9.42 9.59 12.65
N LYS A 356 9.68 10.79 12.13
CA LYS A 356 10.71 11.70 12.64
C LYS A 356 10.48 12.04 14.12
N GLU A 357 9.27 12.42 14.50
CA GLU A 357 8.93 12.80 15.89
C GLU A 357 9.12 11.66 16.90
N VAL A 358 8.83 10.40 16.47
CA VAL A 358 8.88 9.26 17.41
C VAL A 358 10.20 8.50 17.39
N SER A 359 11.02 8.66 16.34
CA SER A 359 12.20 7.82 16.10
C SER A 359 13.54 8.57 16.21
N ASN A 360 13.54 9.90 16.19
CA ASN A 360 14.76 10.73 15.99
C ASN A 360 15.50 10.37 14.69
N ILE A 361 14.77 9.97 13.66
CA ILE A 361 15.28 9.71 12.30
C ILE A 361 14.88 10.90 11.44
N ASP A 362 15.83 11.45 10.70
CA ASP A 362 15.59 12.49 9.72
C ASP A 362 15.35 11.89 8.32
N PHE A 363 14.48 12.54 7.56
CA PHE A 363 14.15 12.19 6.19
C PHE A 363 14.46 13.38 5.29
N GLU A 364 15.32 13.17 4.30
CA GLU A 364 15.66 14.18 3.30
C GLU A 364 15.23 13.71 1.91
N MET A 365 14.63 14.61 1.16
CA MET A 365 14.28 14.33 -0.21
C MET A 365 15.42 14.73 -1.14
N LYS A 366 15.93 13.79 -1.92
CA LYS A 366 17.01 14.02 -2.89
C LYS A 366 16.83 13.11 -4.11
N ASP A 367 16.96 13.67 -5.32
CA ASP A 367 16.95 12.94 -6.59
C ASP A 367 15.81 11.92 -6.73
N ASN A 368 14.59 12.33 -6.41
CA ASN A 368 13.37 11.50 -6.42
C ASN A 368 13.39 10.30 -5.47
N LYS A 369 14.23 10.33 -4.43
CA LYS A 369 14.33 9.33 -3.36
C LYS A 369 14.21 9.99 -2.00
N ILE A 370 13.90 9.19 -0.99
CA ILE A 370 13.88 9.61 0.41
C ILE A 370 15.09 9.01 1.11
N ILE A 371 15.98 9.89 1.54
CA ILE A 371 17.19 9.50 2.30
C ILE A 371 16.85 9.46 3.77
N ILE A 372 17.07 8.32 4.41
CA ILE A 372 16.92 8.09 5.86
C ILE A 372 18.27 8.39 6.52
N LYS A 373 18.28 9.35 7.48
CA LYS A 373 19.49 9.85 8.18
C LYS A 373 19.42 9.63 9.66
#